data_f3d47f0018cd26d77e5cdbec244316e2
#
_entry.id   f3d47f0018cd26d77e5cdbec244316e2
#
_cell.length_a   1.000
_cell.length_b   1.000
_cell.length_c   1.000
_cell.angle_alpha   90.00
_cell.angle_beta   90.00
_cell.angle_gamma   90.00
#
_symmetry.space_group_name_H-M   'P 1'
#
loop_
_entity.id
_entity.type
_entity.pdbx_description
1 polymer ?
#
loop_
_entity_poly.entity_id
_entity_poly.type
_entity_poly.pdbx_seq_one_letter_code
_entity_poly.pdbx_strand_id
1 'polypeptide(L)'
;LENSQTKLRLPIIDLAAPVLRELSKEQKIEFDRTLIAITKSDGVVDFTEWVTVVVLRKHLFGGKKEIIKKKVPIAAIQKEVSLVLGFITRCGGLQDDQNTDVYTKGMRFLSMSRDIPSEDNCTAKIITQALRKIQCMRYSDRQRFMEACQICVTHDGVITESESEAIRAIGDSIHCPIPLFQKE
;
A
#
# COMPACT_ATOMS: atom_id res chain seq x y z
N LEU A 1 -24.92 -9.57 -3.06
CA LEU A 1 -25.03 -8.12 -3.37
C LEU A 1 -23.87 -7.31 -2.75
N GLU A 2 -23.33 -7.68 -1.59
CA GLU A 2 -22.18 -6.98 -0.95
C GLU A 2 -20.90 -7.10 -1.79
N ASN A 3 -20.67 -8.25 -2.43
CA ASN A 3 -19.43 -8.51 -3.19
C ASN A 3 -19.31 -7.70 -4.50
N SER A 4 -20.40 -7.10 -5.01
CA SER A 4 -20.35 -6.24 -6.22
C SER A 4 -20.06 -4.78 -5.92
N GLN A 5 -20.32 -4.31 -4.70
CA GLN A 5 -20.09 -2.90 -4.32
C GLN A 5 -18.61 -2.61 -4.04
N THR A 6 -17.88 -3.59 -3.51
CA THR A 6 -16.43 -3.49 -3.26
C THR A 6 -15.64 -3.31 -4.55
N LYS A 7 -15.95 -4.09 -5.59
CA LYS A 7 -15.25 -4.06 -6.89
C LYS A 7 -15.26 -2.71 -7.61
N LEU A 8 -16.25 -1.87 -7.31
CA LEU A 8 -16.40 -0.56 -7.96
C LEU A 8 -15.76 0.59 -7.18
N ARG A 9 -15.30 0.37 -5.96
CA ARG A 9 -14.80 1.43 -5.08
C ARG A 9 -13.63 2.21 -5.65
N LEU A 10 -12.54 1.55 -6.01
CA LEU A 10 -11.37 2.22 -6.59
C LEU A 10 -11.68 2.84 -7.96
N PRO A 11 -12.40 2.18 -8.90
CA PRO A 11 -12.86 2.82 -10.12
C PRO A 11 -13.68 4.09 -9.89
N ILE A 12 -14.58 4.12 -8.89
CA ILE A 12 -15.35 5.32 -8.54
C ILE A 12 -14.44 6.44 -8.04
N ILE A 13 -13.46 6.12 -7.22
CA ILE A 13 -12.46 7.09 -6.76
C ILE A 13 -11.67 7.66 -7.95
N ASP A 14 -11.29 6.84 -8.91
CA ASP A 14 -10.58 7.28 -10.11
C ASP A 14 -11.44 8.22 -10.98
N LEU A 15 -12.73 7.95 -11.11
CA LEU A 15 -13.67 8.83 -11.79
C LEU A 15 -13.82 10.18 -11.09
N ALA A 16 -13.77 10.22 -9.76
CA ALA A 16 -13.83 11.45 -8.98
C ALA A 16 -12.48 12.22 -8.95
N ALA A 17 -11.38 11.59 -9.32
CA ALA A 17 -10.03 12.15 -9.21
C ALA A 17 -9.84 13.50 -9.93
N PRO A 18 -10.37 13.75 -11.17
CA PRO A 18 -10.26 15.05 -11.82
C PRO A 18 -10.89 16.16 -10.96
N VAL A 19 -12.11 15.95 -10.47
CA VAL A 19 -12.83 16.93 -9.63
C VAL A 19 -12.08 17.19 -8.31
N LEU A 20 -11.57 16.15 -7.68
CA LEU A 20 -10.78 16.27 -6.44
C LEU A 20 -9.49 17.10 -6.63
N ARG A 21 -8.89 17.06 -7.82
CA ARG A 21 -7.70 17.87 -8.15
C ARG A 21 -8.00 19.35 -8.30
N GLU A 22 -9.22 19.69 -8.74
CA GLU A 22 -9.67 21.09 -8.94
C GLU A 22 -10.06 21.79 -7.64
N LEU A 23 -10.25 21.07 -6.54
CA LEU A 23 -10.54 21.66 -5.23
C LEU A 23 -9.46 22.68 -4.82
N SER A 24 -9.89 23.79 -4.20
CA SER A 24 -8.97 24.74 -3.60
C SER A 24 -8.14 24.09 -2.49
N LYS A 25 -7.07 24.76 -2.07
CA LYS A 25 -6.23 24.25 -0.97
C LYS A 25 -7.03 24.07 0.32
N GLU A 26 -7.91 25.02 0.63
CA GLU A 26 -8.77 25.01 1.79
C GLU A 26 -9.78 23.85 1.72
N GLN A 27 -10.43 23.66 0.57
CA GLN A 27 -11.35 22.56 0.33
C GLN A 27 -10.67 21.19 0.44
N LYS A 28 -9.44 21.05 -0.07
CA LYS A 28 -8.66 19.80 0.08
C LYS A 28 -8.36 19.48 1.53
N ILE A 29 -8.01 20.49 2.34
CA ILE A 29 -7.75 20.31 3.76
C ILE A 29 -9.02 19.90 4.50
N GLU A 30 -10.14 20.54 4.20
CA GLU A 30 -11.45 20.23 4.81
C GLU A 30 -11.90 18.81 4.44
N PHE A 31 -11.80 18.44 3.16
CA PHE A 31 -12.09 17.09 2.69
C PHE A 31 -11.23 16.04 3.42
N ASP A 32 -9.92 16.27 3.53
CA ASP A 32 -9.00 15.33 4.22
C ASP A 32 -9.33 15.19 5.71
N ARG A 33 -9.71 16.29 6.38
CA ARG A 33 -10.15 16.24 7.78
C ARG A 33 -11.42 15.40 7.94
N THR A 34 -12.40 15.63 7.08
CA THR A 34 -13.68 14.88 7.07
C THR A 34 -13.45 13.40 6.80
N LEU A 35 -12.61 13.09 5.79
CA LEU A 35 -12.23 11.71 5.48
C LEU A 35 -11.63 11.00 6.69
N ILE A 36 -10.66 11.62 7.37
CA ILE A 36 -10.04 11.05 8.58
C ILE A 36 -11.04 10.92 9.73
N ALA A 37 -11.96 11.87 9.89
CA ALA A 37 -12.97 11.80 10.95
C ALA A 37 -13.91 10.62 10.74
N ILE A 38 -14.34 10.37 9.49
CA ILE A 38 -15.20 9.23 9.12
C ILE A 38 -14.46 7.91 9.38
N THR A 39 -13.22 7.76 8.89
CA THR A 39 -12.45 6.52 9.05
C THR A 39 -12.00 6.23 10.49
N LYS A 40 -12.17 7.14 11.41
CA LYS A 40 -11.87 6.96 12.85
C LYS A 40 -13.10 6.90 13.71
N SER A 41 -14.29 6.91 13.13
CA SER A 41 -15.55 7.03 13.89
C SER A 41 -15.80 5.86 14.84
N ASP A 42 -15.33 4.67 14.50
CA ASP A 42 -15.43 3.44 15.32
C ASP A 42 -14.15 3.10 16.11
N GLY A 43 -13.10 3.94 15.99
CA GLY A 43 -11.83 3.80 16.71
C GLY A 43 -10.82 2.83 16.08
N VAL A 44 -11.21 2.09 15.06
CA VAL A 44 -10.35 1.14 14.35
C VAL A 44 -10.37 1.48 12.86
N VAL A 45 -9.21 1.66 12.25
CA VAL A 45 -9.09 1.86 10.79
C VAL A 45 -8.87 0.49 10.16
N ASP A 46 -9.87 0.00 9.45
CA ASP A 46 -9.77 -1.26 8.73
C ASP A 46 -8.93 -1.15 7.44
N PHE A 47 -8.67 -2.30 6.81
CA PHE A 47 -7.88 -2.36 5.57
C PHE A 47 -8.53 -1.55 4.44
N THR A 48 -9.82 -1.67 4.27
CA THR A 48 -10.62 -1.03 3.21
C THR A 48 -10.59 0.49 3.34
N GLU A 49 -10.77 0.99 4.56
CA GLU A 49 -10.69 2.39 4.91
C GLU A 49 -9.28 2.94 4.69
N TRP A 50 -8.26 2.19 5.12
CA TRP A 50 -6.87 2.57 4.92
C TRP A 50 -6.54 2.75 3.43
N VAL A 51 -6.89 1.78 2.56
CA VAL A 51 -6.69 1.87 1.11
C VAL A 51 -7.42 3.08 0.55
N THR A 52 -8.68 3.29 0.92
CA THR A 52 -9.49 4.43 0.47
C THR A 52 -8.83 5.76 0.80
N VAL A 53 -8.38 5.93 2.06
CA VAL A 53 -7.67 7.14 2.50
C VAL A 53 -6.39 7.37 1.70
N VAL A 54 -5.59 6.31 1.51
CA VAL A 54 -4.32 6.40 0.78
C VAL A 54 -4.53 6.86 -0.65
N VAL A 55 -5.45 6.22 -1.36
CA VAL A 55 -5.71 6.51 -2.78
C VAL A 55 -6.33 7.90 -2.96
N LEU A 56 -7.32 8.28 -2.12
CA LEU A 56 -7.91 9.61 -2.16
C LEU A 56 -6.88 10.71 -1.88
N ARG A 57 -6.02 10.54 -0.87
CA ARG A 57 -4.96 11.51 -0.56
C ARG A 57 -3.96 11.68 -1.69
N LYS A 58 -3.64 10.61 -2.41
CA LYS A 58 -2.83 10.72 -3.62
C LYS A 58 -3.50 11.64 -4.65
N HIS A 59 -4.80 11.49 -4.90
CA HIS A 59 -5.52 12.34 -5.85
C HIS A 59 -5.62 13.79 -5.37
N LEU A 60 -5.83 14.02 -4.07
CA LEU A 60 -5.93 15.36 -3.49
C LEU A 60 -4.58 16.12 -3.50
N PHE A 61 -3.49 15.43 -3.15
CA PHE A 61 -2.21 16.08 -2.85
C PHE A 61 -1.04 15.61 -3.73
N GLY A 62 -1.26 14.58 -4.57
CA GLY A 62 -0.20 13.86 -5.28
C GLY A 62 0.54 14.59 -6.38
N GLY A 63 0.21 15.87 -6.64
CA GLY A 63 0.94 16.70 -7.61
C GLY A 63 2.23 17.33 -7.07
N LYS A 64 2.47 17.32 -5.79
CA LYS A 64 3.67 17.86 -5.17
C LYS A 64 4.68 16.74 -4.96
N LYS A 65 5.68 16.67 -5.84
CA LYS A 65 6.89 15.88 -5.55
C LYS A 65 7.53 16.48 -4.29
N GLU A 66 7.38 15.80 -3.14
CA GLU A 66 8.23 16.08 -2.00
C GLU A 66 9.67 15.84 -2.45
N ILE A 67 10.49 16.89 -2.38
CA ILE A 67 11.91 16.78 -2.66
C ILE A 67 12.52 16.00 -1.51
N ILE A 68 12.65 14.69 -1.68
CA ILE A 68 13.30 13.81 -0.71
C ILE A 68 14.80 14.14 -0.77
N LYS A 69 15.26 14.97 0.16
CA LYS A 69 16.64 15.47 0.22
C LYS A 69 17.68 14.36 0.49
N LYS A 70 17.27 13.25 1.13
CA LYS A 70 18.19 12.15 1.49
C LYS A 70 17.59 10.81 1.04
N LYS A 71 18.29 10.13 0.15
CA LYS A 71 17.91 8.80 -0.29
C LYS A 71 18.48 7.75 0.65
N VAL A 72 17.63 6.84 1.12
CA VAL A 72 17.97 5.77 2.06
C VAL A 72 18.13 4.47 1.26
N PRO A 73 19.22 3.70 1.47
CA PRO A 73 19.34 2.39 0.86
C PRO A 73 18.37 1.41 1.52
N ILE A 74 17.85 0.45 0.75
CA ILE A 74 16.88 -0.55 1.24
C ILE A 74 17.41 -1.33 2.46
N ALA A 75 18.71 -1.59 2.51
CA ALA A 75 19.35 -2.29 3.62
C ALA A 75 19.23 -1.56 4.98
N ALA A 76 19.05 -0.24 4.98
CA ALA A 76 18.93 0.56 6.20
C ALA A 76 17.51 0.56 6.79
N ILE A 77 16.50 0.08 6.04
CA ILE A 77 15.09 0.08 6.43
C ILE A 77 14.44 -1.30 6.28
N GLN A 78 15.21 -2.35 6.55
CA GLN A 78 14.72 -3.74 6.44
C GLN A 78 13.50 -4.03 7.32
N LYS A 79 13.40 -3.38 8.49
CA LYS A 79 12.24 -3.51 9.37
C LYS A 79 10.96 -3.00 8.69
N GLU A 80 11.03 -1.84 8.06
CA GLU A 80 9.91 -1.22 7.37
C GLU A 80 9.49 -2.04 6.14
N VAL A 81 10.47 -2.53 5.38
CA VAL A 81 10.25 -3.44 4.25
C VAL A 81 9.56 -4.72 4.72
N SER A 82 10.07 -5.35 5.79
CA SER A 82 9.48 -6.55 6.39
C SER A 82 8.03 -6.33 6.82
N LEU A 83 7.72 -5.19 7.47
CA LEU A 83 6.37 -4.86 7.92
C LEU A 83 5.38 -4.79 6.74
N VAL A 84 5.75 -4.10 5.66
CA VAL A 84 4.86 -3.93 4.50
C VAL A 84 4.73 -5.22 3.70
N LEU A 85 5.81 -6.02 3.56
CA LEU A 85 5.71 -7.35 2.94
C LEU A 85 4.85 -8.31 3.76
N GLY A 86 5.00 -8.34 5.09
CA GLY A 86 4.15 -9.16 5.96
C GLY A 86 2.67 -8.74 5.92
N PHE A 87 2.42 -7.44 5.77
CA PHE A 87 1.06 -6.92 5.60
C PHE A 87 0.45 -7.38 4.27
N ILE A 88 1.13 -7.16 3.12
CA ILE A 88 0.56 -7.49 1.81
C ILE A 88 0.35 -9.01 1.64
N THR A 89 1.23 -9.83 2.21
CA THR A 89 1.10 -11.29 2.17
C THR A 89 -0.20 -11.76 2.84
N ARG A 90 -0.63 -11.10 3.93
CA ARG A 90 -1.88 -11.44 4.62
C ARG A 90 -3.14 -10.94 3.93
N CYS A 91 -3.04 -10.01 2.99
CA CYS A 91 -4.20 -9.50 2.23
C CYS A 91 -4.85 -10.58 1.36
N GLY A 92 -4.14 -11.65 1.02
CA GLY A 92 -4.65 -12.80 0.26
C GLY A 92 -5.53 -13.75 1.06
N GLY A 93 -5.59 -13.61 2.39
CA GLY A 93 -6.40 -14.49 3.25
C GLY A 93 -5.85 -15.92 3.38
N LEU A 94 -4.55 -16.11 3.18
CA LEU A 94 -3.89 -17.41 3.31
C LEU A 94 -3.76 -17.87 4.77
N GLN A 95 -3.51 -19.17 4.97
CA GLN A 95 -3.13 -19.71 6.28
C GLN A 95 -1.73 -19.23 6.69
N ASP A 96 -1.42 -19.25 8.00
CA ASP A 96 -0.19 -18.69 8.55
C ASP A 96 1.10 -19.33 8.01
N ASP A 97 1.10 -20.63 7.76
CA ASP A 97 2.23 -21.36 7.15
C ASP A 97 2.46 -20.90 5.71
N GLN A 98 1.41 -20.78 4.91
CA GLN A 98 1.45 -20.28 3.54
C GLN A 98 1.90 -18.81 3.52
N ASN A 99 1.38 -17.97 4.41
CA ASN A 99 1.82 -16.60 4.60
C ASN A 99 3.34 -16.51 4.83
N THR A 100 3.88 -17.38 5.68
CA THR A 100 5.29 -17.43 5.99
C THR A 100 6.14 -17.81 4.77
N ASP A 101 5.69 -18.77 3.97
CA ASP A 101 6.39 -19.19 2.75
C ASP A 101 6.40 -18.10 1.69
N VAL A 102 5.27 -17.47 1.45
CA VAL A 102 5.12 -16.38 0.47
C VAL A 102 5.95 -15.16 0.89
N TYR A 103 5.86 -14.76 2.14
CA TYR A 103 6.68 -13.70 2.73
C TYR A 103 8.17 -13.98 2.57
N THR A 104 8.60 -15.21 2.85
CA THR A 104 10.01 -15.62 2.74
C THR A 104 10.50 -15.52 1.29
N LYS A 105 9.67 -15.86 0.29
CA LYS A 105 10.01 -15.66 -1.13
C LYS A 105 10.26 -14.20 -1.46
N GLY A 106 9.36 -13.30 -1.02
CA GLY A 106 9.52 -11.85 -1.22
C GLY A 106 10.79 -11.30 -0.55
N MET A 107 11.07 -11.71 0.69
CA MET A 107 12.28 -11.31 1.41
C MET A 107 13.57 -11.83 0.75
N ARG A 108 13.59 -13.09 0.28
CA ARG A 108 14.72 -13.66 -0.47
C ARG A 108 15.01 -12.91 -1.75
N PHE A 109 13.98 -12.51 -2.50
CA PHE A 109 14.13 -11.69 -3.69
C PHE A 109 14.88 -10.38 -3.41
N LEU A 110 14.64 -9.80 -2.23
CA LEU A 110 15.34 -8.59 -1.77
C LEU A 110 16.70 -8.87 -1.16
N SER A 111 17.14 -10.15 -1.10
CA SER A 111 18.34 -10.58 -0.40
C SER A 111 18.32 -10.24 1.09
N MET A 112 17.16 -10.37 1.71
CA MET A 112 16.90 -10.11 3.13
C MET A 112 16.43 -11.37 3.85
N SER A 113 16.68 -11.42 5.16
CA SER A 113 16.19 -12.49 6.03
C SER A 113 15.69 -11.88 7.34
N ARG A 114 14.39 -11.99 7.58
CA ARG A 114 13.72 -11.62 8.83
C ARG A 114 12.48 -12.48 8.98
N ASP A 115 12.08 -12.73 10.21
CA ASP A 115 10.84 -13.41 10.50
C ASP A 115 9.64 -12.54 10.07
N ILE A 116 8.54 -13.19 9.69
CA ILE A 116 7.31 -12.49 9.34
C ILE A 116 6.80 -11.72 10.57
N PRO A 117 6.50 -10.41 10.47
CA PRO A 117 5.97 -9.65 11.59
C PRO A 117 4.62 -10.20 12.05
N SER A 118 4.33 -10.14 13.35
CA SER A 118 3.01 -10.47 13.87
C SER A 118 1.94 -9.52 13.29
N GLU A 119 0.70 -9.97 13.25
CA GLU A 119 -0.43 -9.19 12.72
C GLU A 119 -0.62 -7.88 13.48
N ASP A 120 -0.47 -7.89 14.81
CA ASP A 120 -0.54 -6.69 15.67
C ASP A 120 0.46 -5.59 15.26
N ASN A 121 1.56 -5.97 14.63
CA ASN A 121 2.56 -5.05 14.11
C ASN A 121 2.24 -4.53 12.68
N CYS A 122 1.14 -4.98 12.07
CA CYS A 122 0.73 -4.61 10.72
C CYS A 122 -0.48 -3.65 10.70
N THR A 123 -0.67 -2.87 11.75
CA THR A 123 -1.77 -1.89 11.78
C THR A 123 -1.62 -0.79 10.74
N ALA A 124 -2.73 -0.21 10.29
CA ALA A 124 -2.78 0.90 9.31
C ALA A 124 -1.80 2.04 9.65
N LYS A 125 -1.68 2.39 10.93
CA LYS A 125 -0.76 3.42 11.42
C LYS A 125 0.71 3.02 11.21
N ILE A 126 1.07 1.80 11.58
CA ILE A 126 2.45 1.27 11.47
C ILE A 126 2.83 1.15 9.98
N ILE A 127 1.95 0.59 9.15
CA ILE A 127 2.16 0.45 7.71
C ILE A 127 2.33 1.83 7.04
N THR A 128 1.50 2.81 7.39
CA THR A 128 1.64 4.18 6.87
C THR A 128 3.00 4.79 7.23
N GLN A 129 3.48 4.57 8.45
CA GLN A 129 4.81 5.07 8.87
C GLN A 129 5.95 4.34 8.13
N ALA A 130 5.83 3.03 7.94
CA ALA A 130 6.79 2.25 7.17
C ALA A 130 6.87 2.72 5.71
N LEU A 131 5.72 2.94 5.04
CA LEU A 131 5.65 3.43 3.67
C LEU A 131 6.27 4.82 3.50
N ARG A 132 6.13 5.72 4.48
CA ARG A 132 6.83 7.03 4.46
C ARG A 132 8.36 6.89 4.44
N LYS A 133 8.91 5.89 5.10
CA LYS A 133 10.35 5.61 5.06
C LYS A 133 10.75 4.93 3.74
N ILE A 134 9.94 3.99 3.26
CA ILE A 134 10.15 3.31 1.97
C ILE A 134 10.12 4.33 0.81
N GLN A 135 9.26 5.33 0.87
CA GLN A 135 9.21 6.44 -0.09
C GLN A 135 10.56 7.17 -0.20
N CYS A 136 11.35 7.21 0.88
CA CYS A 136 12.68 7.82 0.88
C CYS A 136 13.78 6.96 0.22
N MET A 137 13.48 5.74 -0.22
CA MET A 137 14.45 4.90 -0.95
C MET A 137 14.81 5.49 -2.32
N ARG A 138 15.93 5.00 -2.87
CA ARG A 138 16.25 5.21 -4.30
C ARG A 138 15.13 4.63 -5.16
N TYR A 139 14.93 5.19 -6.35
CA TYR A 139 13.88 4.72 -7.25
C TYR A 139 14.04 3.23 -7.61
N SER A 140 15.26 2.79 -7.93
CA SER A 140 15.58 1.39 -8.20
C SER A 140 15.25 0.45 -7.02
N ASP A 141 15.51 0.89 -5.79
CA ASP A 141 15.19 0.09 -4.60
C ASP A 141 13.67 0.01 -4.38
N ARG A 142 12.92 1.08 -4.69
CA ARG A 142 11.45 1.07 -4.66
C ARG A 142 10.86 0.14 -5.72
N GLN A 143 11.44 0.12 -6.93
CA GLN A 143 11.02 -0.82 -7.98
C GLN A 143 11.23 -2.26 -7.53
N ARG A 144 12.42 -2.61 -7.04
CA ARG A 144 12.69 -3.94 -6.50
C ARG A 144 11.75 -4.31 -5.35
N PHE A 145 11.45 -3.37 -4.47
CA PHE A 145 10.48 -3.59 -3.41
C PHE A 145 9.07 -3.87 -3.97
N MET A 146 8.61 -3.13 -5.00
CA MET A 146 7.33 -3.40 -5.66
C MET A 146 7.31 -4.77 -6.35
N GLU A 147 8.43 -5.20 -6.94
CA GLU A 147 8.56 -6.56 -7.51
C GLU A 147 8.44 -7.62 -6.41
N ALA A 148 9.02 -7.40 -5.23
CA ALA A 148 8.85 -8.29 -4.09
C ALA A 148 7.39 -8.35 -3.62
N CYS A 149 6.68 -7.21 -3.58
CA CYS A 149 5.24 -7.17 -3.29
C CYS A 149 4.44 -7.95 -4.36
N GLN A 150 4.83 -7.82 -5.63
CA GLN A 150 4.19 -8.55 -6.72
C GLN A 150 4.37 -10.07 -6.58
N ILE A 151 5.56 -10.54 -6.22
CA ILE A 151 5.82 -11.97 -5.92
C ILE A 151 4.87 -12.48 -4.83
N CYS A 152 4.59 -11.64 -3.81
CA CYS A 152 3.67 -12.04 -2.75
C CYS A 152 2.23 -12.18 -3.24
N VAL A 153 1.72 -11.26 -4.07
CA VAL A 153 0.32 -11.27 -4.52
C VAL A 153 0.06 -12.18 -5.72
N THR A 154 1.10 -12.66 -6.41
CA THR A 154 0.94 -13.57 -7.57
C THR A 154 1.34 -15.01 -7.27
N HIS A 155 1.57 -15.36 -5.99
CA HIS A 155 2.16 -16.63 -5.59
C HIS A 155 1.36 -17.87 -6.01
N ASP A 156 0.04 -17.77 -6.07
CA ASP A 156 -0.91 -18.84 -6.45
C ASP A 156 -1.50 -18.66 -7.85
N GLY A 157 -1.08 -17.60 -8.58
CA GLY A 157 -1.57 -17.27 -9.92
C GLY A 157 -2.93 -16.55 -9.94
N VAL A 158 -3.54 -16.28 -8.79
CA VAL A 158 -4.81 -15.55 -8.65
C VAL A 158 -4.60 -14.32 -7.80
N ILE A 159 -4.92 -13.15 -8.32
CA ILE A 159 -4.84 -11.90 -7.56
C ILE A 159 -6.23 -11.58 -7.03
N THR A 160 -6.39 -11.60 -5.72
CA THR A 160 -7.63 -11.19 -5.05
C THR A 160 -7.84 -9.68 -5.16
N GLU A 161 -9.06 -9.23 -4.92
CA GLU A 161 -9.39 -7.80 -4.89
C GLU A 161 -8.58 -7.08 -3.80
N SER A 162 -8.52 -7.64 -2.60
CA SER A 162 -7.75 -7.09 -1.49
C SER A 162 -6.26 -6.95 -1.80
N GLU A 163 -5.66 -7.93 -2.45
CA GLU A 163 -4.26 -7.86 -2.90
C GLU A 163 -4.05 -6.80 -3.97
N SER A 164 -4.96 -6.71 -4.94
CA SER A 164 -4.92 -5.68 -5.99
C SER A 164 -5.02 -4.28 -5.40
N GLU A 165 -5.90 -4.08 -4.43
CA GLU A 165 -6.06 -2.81 -3.73
C GLU A 165 -4.84 -2.48 -2.84
N ALA A 166 -4.31 -3.48 -2.12
CA ALA A 166 -3.13 -3.31 -1.29
C ALA A 166 -1.90 -2.89 -2.10
N ILE A 167 -1.59 -3.62 -3.18
CA ILE A 167 -0.42 -3.32 -4.01
C ILE A 167 -0.55 -1.95 -4.66
N ARG A 168 -1.77 -1.55 -5.05
CA ARG A 168 -2.05 -0.22 -5.56
C ARG A 168 -1.80 0.86 -4.50
N ALA A 169 -2.37 0.71 -3.30
CA ALA A 169 -2.18 1.66 -2.21
C ALA A 169 -0.69 1.81 -1.81
N ILE A 170 0.05 0.70 -1.80
CA ILE A 170 1.50 0.70 -1.56
C ILE A 170 2.22 1.49 -2.66
N GLY A 171 1.99 1.15 -3.93
CA GLY A 171 2.63 1.82 -5.08
C GLY A 171 2.35 3.33 -5.10
N ASP A 172 1.11 3.70 -4.81
CA ASP A 172 0.68 5.10 -4.70
C ASP A 172 1.38 5.83 -3.55
N SER A 173 1.51 5.18 -2.39
CA SER A 173 2.16 5.76 -1.21
C SER A 173 3.65 6.05 -1.42
N ILE A 174 4.34 5.19 -2.16
CA ILE A 174 5.78 5.31 -2.38
C ILE A 174 6.14 5.96 -3.71
N HIS A 175 5.15 6.45 -4.46
CA HIS A 175 5.32 7.04 -5.80
C HIS A 175 6.10 6.13 -6.75
N CYS A 176 5.75 4.85 -6.76
CA CYS A 176 6.31 3.86 -7.66
C CYS A 176 5.17 3.20 -8.43
N PRO A 177 5.12 3.32 -9.77
CA PRO A 177 4.10 2.65 -10.57
C PRO A 177 4.14 1.13 -10.34
N ILE A 178 2.96 0.52 -10.32
CA ILE A 178 2.86 -0.94 -10.27
C ILE A 178 3.30 -1.47 -11.63
N PRO A 179 4.19 -2.49 -11.68
CA PRO A 179 4.46 -3.21 -12.91
C PRO A 179 3.15 -3.78 -13.46
N LEU A 180 2.96 -3.70 -14.78
CA LEU A 180 1.80 -4.33 -15.42
C LEU A 180 1.88 -5.84 -15.16
N PHE A 181 0.82 -6.40 -14.59
CA PHE A 181 0.69 -7.84 -14.49
C PHE A 181 0.57 -8.39 -15.91
N GLN A 182 1.63 -8.98 -16.44
CA GLN A 182 1.53 -9.74 -17.68
C GLN A 182 0.78 -11.03 -17.34
N LYS A 183 -0.42 -11.19 -17.90
CA LYS A 183 -1.06 -12.50 -17.95
C LYS A 183 -0.24 -13.29 -18.98
N GLU A 184 0.50 -14.29 -18.49
CA GLU A 184 1.00 -15.37 -19.35
C GLU A 184 -0.16 -16.22 -19.87
#